data_d40e3b49c18ea85e813d229a51f7bfda
#
_entry.id   d40e3b49c18ea85e813d229a51f7bfda
#
_cell.length_a   1.000
_cell.length_b   1.000
_cell.length_c   1.000
_cell.angle_alpha   90.00
_cell.angle_beta   90.00
_cell.angle_gamma   90.00
#
_symmetry.space_group_name_H-M   'P 1'
#
loop_
_entity.id
_entity.type
_entity.pdbx_description
1 polymer ?
#
loop_
_entity_poly.entity_id
_entity_poly.type
_entity_poly.pdbx_seq_one_letter_code
_entity_poly.pdbx_strand_id
1 'polypeptide(L)'
;MRQTVAYPLFAACLLATSSASAADPAPEIQRPAGTPQAVGAVHSLRQIPEACARLEGAFTGDAAQPYRYAPVRTSPQCQPRARFVDFDKAKPSVAAGWKLNDVIRVPNAACPSQQAVVRVWRKPGSAAPPPLDGQGQSRIYLQDAKQQAGTAAQAPSLTLFAAKLDVEGKACR
;
A
#
# COMPACT_ATOMS: atom_id res chain seq x y z
N MET A 1 -39.43 64.91 19.41
CA MET A 1 -38.61 64.24 18.37
C MET A 1 -37.88 63.07 19.03
N ARG A 2 -38.37 61.84 18.81
CA ARG A 2 -37.72 60.59 19.31
C ARG A 2 -37.11 59.86 18.11
N GLN A 3 -35.79 59.77 18.07
CA GLN A 3 -35.10 59.00 17.04
C GLN A 3 -35.00 57.54 17.52
N THR A 4 -35.60 56.63 16.78
CA THR A 4 -35.49 55.17 16.93
C THR A 4 -34.27 54.70 16.09
N VAL A 5 -33.24 54.22 16.74
CA VAL A 5 -32.08 53.59 16.12
C VAL A 5 -32.36 52.10 15.94
N ALA A 6 -32.46 51.66 14.68
CA ALA A 6 -32.60 50.23 14.32
C ALA A 6 -31.21 49.60 14.19
N TYR A 7 -30.93 48.55 15.00
CA TYR A 7 -29.74 47.73 14.86
C TYR A 7 -30.00 46.56 13.90
N PRO A 8 -29.16 46.32 12.91
CA PRO A 8 -29.26 45.13 12.07
C PRO A 8 -28.59 43.95 12.80
N LEU A 9 -29.37 42.89 13.01
CA LEU A 9 -28.88 41.59 13.45
C LEU A 9 -28.14 40.92 12.29
N PHE A 10 -26.80 40.81 12.39
CA PHE A 10 -26.01 39.99 11.52
C PHE A 10 -26.07 38.53 12.03
N ALA A 11 -26.82 37.69 11.31
CA ALA A 11 -26.82 36.26 11.52
C ALA A 11 -25.56 35.67 10.86
N ALA A 12 -24.56 35.32 11.68
CA ALA A 12 -23.38 34.60 11.22
C ALA A 12 -23.75 33.12 11.04
N CYS A 13 -23.94 32.67 9.80
CA CYS A 13 -24.03 31.26 9.43
C CYS A 13 -22.64 30.61 9.56
N LEU A 14 -22.41 29.88 10.66
CA LEU A 14 -21.29 28.97 10.81
C LEU A 14 -21.50 27.74 9.90
N LEU A 15 -20.85 27.74 8.75
CA LEU A 15 -20.74 26.57 7.89
C LEU A 15 -19.75 25.57 8.56
N ALA A 16 -20.30 24.59 9.27
CA ALA A 16 -19.55 23.46 9.77
C ALA A 16 -19.15 22.60 8.56
N THR A 17 -17.91 22.73 8.09
CA THR A 17 -17.31 21.81 7.11
C THR A 17 -17.02 20.48 7.78
N SER A 18 -17.95 19.55 7.67
CA SER A 18 -17.73 18.14 8.05
C SER A 18 -16.68 17.56 7.10
N SER A 19 -15.45 17.37 7.57
CA SER A 19 -14.43 16.60 6.89
C SER A 19 -14.89 15.14 6.83
N ALA A 20 -15.58 14.74 5.78
CA ALA A 20 -15.86 13.34 5.52
C ALA A 20 -14.51 12.63 5.31
N SER A 21 -14.09 11.83 6.29
CA SER A 21 -12.98 10.87 6.11
C SER A 21 -13.42 9.92 5.00
N ALA A 22 -12.82 10.06 3.82
CA ALA A 22 -13.05 9.13 2.73
C ALA A 22 -12.60 7.74 3.23
N ALA A 23 -13.54 6.80 3.29
CA ALA A 23 -13.22 5.42 3.62
C ALA A 23 -12.23 4.88 2.57
N ASP A 24 -11.27 4.04 3.01
CA ASP A 24 -10.37 3.36 2.10
C ASP A 24 -11.18 2.59 1.03
N PRO A 25 -10.72 2.56 -0.22
CA PRO A 25 -11.37 1.76 -1.25
C PRO A 25 -11.33 0.28 -0.87
N ALA A 26 -12.29 -0.51 -1.38
CA ALA A 26 -12.28 -1.95 -1.15
C ALA A 26 -10.99 -2.57 -1.70
N PRO A 27 -10.28 -3.42 -0.92
CA PRO A 27 -9.05 -4.06 -1.39
C PRO A 27 -9.35 -5.12 -2.47
N GLU A 28 -8.44 -5.28 -3.45
CA GLU A 28 -8.54 -6.33 -4.47
C GLU A 28 -8.48 -7.74 -3.86
N ILE A 29 -7.72 -7.89 -2.77
CA ILE A 29 -7.60 -9.14 -2.01
C ILE A 29 -8.26 -8.93 -0.65
N GLN A 30 -9.31 -9.69 -0.39
CA GLN A 30 -9.95 -9.73 0.91
C GLN A 30 -9.44 -10.92 1.70
N ARG A 31 -8.96 -10.67 2.91
CA ARG A 31 -8.51 -11.72 3.82
C ARG A 31 -8.97 -11.47 5.26
N PRO A 32 -9.13 -12.52 6.07
CA PRO A 32 -9.35 -12.37 7.49
C PRO A 32 -8.09 -11.80 8.17
N ALA A 33 -8.23 -11.35 9.39
CA ALA A 33 -7.08 -11.02 10.22
C ALA A 33 -6.16 -12.23 10.38
N GLY A 34 -4.85 -11.98 10.40
CA GLY A 34 -3.85 -13.02 10.62
C GLY A 34 -3.88 -13.55 12.04
N THR A 35 -3.12 -14.62 12.30
CA THR A 35 -2.90 -15.13 13.64
C THR A 35 -2.09 -14.14 14.48
N PRO A 36 -2.38 -14.01 15.78
CA PRO A 36 -1.60 -13.14 16.67
C PRO A 36 -0.12 -13.50 16.65
N GLN A 37 0.74 -12.49 16.60
CA GLN A 37 2.18 -12.65 16.55
C GLN A 37 2.85 -12.15 17.83
N ALA A 38 3.83 -12.89 18.31
CA ALA A 38 4.62 -12.52 19.48
C ALA A 38 5.60 -11.38 19.15
N VAL A 39 5.96 -10.60 20.18
CA VAL A 39 7.04 -9.61 20.07
C VAL A 39 8.35 -10.29 19.69
N GLY A 40 9.06 -9.71 18.74
CA GLY A 40 10.32 -10.23 18.19
C GLY A 40 10.17 -11.34 17.14
N ALA A 41 8.98 -11.93 16.98
CA ALA A 41 8.75 -12.96 15.97
C ALA A 41 8.64 -12.33 14.57
N VAL A 42 9.61 -12.62 13.70
CA VAL A 42 9.56 -12.23 12.29
C VAL A 42 8.59 -13.14 11.55
N HIS A 43 7.68 -12.55 10.81
CA HIS A 43 6.68 -13.30 10.05
C HIS A 43 6.45 -12.70 8.66
N SER A 44 6.05 -13.55 7.72
CA SER A 44 5.68 -13.10 6.37
C SER A 44 4.29 -12.48 6.37
N LEU A 45 4.22 -11.23 5.92
CA LEU A 45 2.96 -10.53 5.68
C LEU A 45 2.39 -10.93 4.32
N ARG A 46 3.22 -10.89 3.29
CA ARG A 46 2.81 -11.18 1.92
C ARG A 46 4.00 -11.45 1.02
N GLN A 47 3.80 -12.35 0.05
CA GLN A 47 4.69 -12.50 -1.09
C GLN A 47 4.15 -11.72 -2.29
N ILE A 48 5.06 -11.05 -3.00
CA ILE A 48 4.80 -10.33 -4.26
C ILE A 48 5.80 -10.88 -5.29
N PRO A 49 5.50 -12.03 -5.90
CA PRO A 49 6.44 -12.73 -6.78
C PRO A 49 6.88 -11.87 -7.96
N GLU A 50 5.99 -11.04 -8.49
CA GLU A 50 6.28 -10.16 -9.63
C GLU A 50 7.36 -9.12 -9.29
N ALA A 51 7.45 -8.70 -8.04
CA ALA A 51 8.47 -7.78 -7.56
C ALA A 51 9.68 -8.49 -6.95
N CYS A 52 9.72 -9.83 -6.99
CA CYS A 52 10.73 -10.65 -6.30
C CYS A 52 10.86 -10.28 -4.80
N ALA A 53 9.76 -9.91 -4.19
CA ALA A 53 9.75 -9.40 -2.82
C ALA A 53 8.82 -10.22 -1.91
N ARG A 54 9.21 -10.32 -0.65
CA ARG A 54 8.38 -10.76 0.46
C ARG A 54 8.34 -9.66 1.50
N LEU A 55 7.15 -9.24 1.91
CA LEU A 55 7.00 -8.33 3.03
C LEU A 55 7.09 -9.14 4.32
N GLU A 56 8.04 -8.79 5.16
CA GLU A 56 8.23 -9.35 6.50
C GLU A 56 7.93 -8.28 7.55
N GLY A 57 7.37 -8.69 8.67
CA GLY A 57 7.05 -7.81 9.78
C GLY A 57 7.36 -8.44 11.12
N ALA A 58 7.46 -7.60 12.15
CA ALA A 58 7.60 -8.03 13.53
C ALA A 58 7.13 -6.95 14.49
N PHE A 59 6.46 -7.34 15.57
CA PHE A 59 6.27 -6.46 16.74
C PHE A 59 7.60 -6.26 17.44
N THR A 60 7.89 -5.02 17.82
CA THR A 60 9.21 -4.66 18.37
C THR A 60 9.25 -4.66 19.89
N GLY A 61 8.10 -4.52 20.54
CA GLY A 61 8.00 -4.24 21.98
C GLY A 61 8.28 -2.78 22.36
N ASP A 62 8.68 -1.94 21.41
CA ASP A 62 8.88 -0.51 21.62
C ASP A 62 7.56 0.24 21.40
N ALA A 63 7.16 1.03 22.39
CA ALA A 63 5.92 1.81 22.33
C ALA A 63 5.96 2.93 21.27
N ALA A 64 7.14 3.48 20.96
CA ALA A 64 7.31 4.52 19.95
C ALA A 64 7.25 3.97 18.53
N GLN A 65 7.70 2.72 18.32
CA GLN A 65 7.65 2.03 17.04
C GLN A 65 7.20 0.58 17.24
N PRO A 66 5.93 0.35 17.59
CA PRO A 66 5.48 -0.96 18.07
C PRO A 66 5.52 -2.08 17.03
N TYR A 67 5.61 -1.72 15.76
CA TYR A 67 5.74 -2.68 14.66
C TYR A 67 6.66 -2.13 13.58
N ARG A 68 7.41 -3.03 12.96
CA ARG A 68 8.25 -2.74 11.79
C ARG A 68 7.94 -3.71 10.67
N TYR A 69 8.11 -3.27 9.42
CA TYR A 69 8.07 -4.16 8.25
C TYR A 69 9.15 -3.74 7.24
N ALA A 70 9.54 -4.69 6.41
CA ALA A 70 10.46 -4.42 5.32
C ALA A 70 10.16 -5.34 4.11
N PRO A 71 10.36 -4.86 2.88
CA PRO A 71 10.43 -5.72 1.71
C PRO A 71 11.78 -6.44 1.69
N VAL A 72 11.74 -7.77 1.62
CA VAL A 72 12.91 -8.64 1.54
C VAL A 72 12.92 -9.31 0.18
N ARG A 73 14.08 -9.33 -0.49
CA ARG A 73 14.22 -10.01 -1.78
C ARG A 73 14.11 -11.52 -1.59
N THR A 74 13.28 -12.19 -2.41
CA THR A 74 13.01 -13.62 -2.28
C THR A 74 14.14 -14.50 -2.80
N SER A 75 14.87 -14.04 -3.83
CA SER A 75 16.02 -14.76 -4.40
C SER A 75 16.92 -13.79 -5.16
N PRO A 76 18.26 -13.96 -5.10
CA PRO A 76 19.19 -13.17 -5.90
C PRO A 76 19.03 -13.40 -7.41
N GLN A 77 18.56 -14.58 -7.84
CA GLN A 77 18.33 -14.93 -9.24
C GLN A 77 16.97 -14.48 -9.77
N CYS A 78 16.06 -14.04 -8.90
CA CYS A 78 14.74 -13.58 -9.31
C CYS A 78 14.84 -12.29 -10.12
N GLN A 79 14.24 -12.29 -11.31
CA GLN A 79 14.15 -11.12 -12.19
C GLN A 79 12.79 -10.43 -11.99
N PRO A 80 12.75 -9.22 -11.42
CA PRO A 80 11.50 -8.56 -11.11
C PRO A 80 10.81 -8.02 -12.37
N ARG A 81 9.51 -8.25 -12.48
CA ARG A 81 8.59 -7.67 -13.48
C ARG A 81 7.71 -6.58 -12.90
N ALA A 82 7.88 -6.28 -11.62
CA ALA A 82 7.26 -5.19 -10.89
C ALA A 82 8.29 -4.56 -9.95
N ARG A 83 8.01 -3.37 -9.45
CA ARG A 83 8.89 -2.66 -8.52
C ARG A 83 8.15 -2.37 -7.23
N PHE A 84 8.84 -2.55 -6.11
CA PHE A 84 8.40 -2.04 -4.83
C PHE A 84 8.99 -0.65 -4.62
N VAL A 85 8.13 0.34 -4.37
CA VAL A 85 8.54 1.75 -4.23
C VAL A 85 8.16 2.30 -2.87
N ASP A 86 8.85 3.33 -2.47
CA ASP A 86 8.58 4.05 -1.23
C ASP A 86 7.19 4.70 -1.26
N PHE A 87 6.40 4.47 -0.20
CA PHE A 87 5.02 4.94 -0.11
C PHE A 87 4.93 6.47 -0.06
N ASP A 88 5.79 7.11 0.73
CA ASP A 88 5.72 8.55 0.96
C ASP A 88 6.12 9.34 -0.28
N LYS A 89 7.02 8.78 -1.10
CA LYS A 89 7.41 9.33 -2.40
C LYS A 89 6.35 9.08 -3.48
N ALA A 90 5.79 7.88 -3.51
CA ALA A 90 4.82 7.47 -4.53
C ALA A 90 3.42 8.05 -4.29
N LYS A 91 3.06 8.35 -3.04
CA LYS A 91 1.75 8.87 -2.60
C LYS A 91 0.57 8.17 -3.28
N PRO A 92 0.43 6.84 -3.07
CA PRO A 92 -0.62 6.08 -3.74
C PRO A 92 -2.01 6.63 -3.44
N SER A 93 -2.81 6.78 -4.49
CA SER A 93 -4.21 7.17 -4.39
C SER A 93 -5.00 6.63 -5.59
N VAL A 94 -6.30 6.42 -5.44
CA VAL A 94 -7.17 5.97 -6.53
C VAL A 94 -7.14 6.97 -7.69
N ALA A 95 -7.14 8.27 -7.39
CA ALA A 95 -7.06 9.33 -8.39
C ALA A 95 -5.76 9.29 -9.22
N ALA A 96 -4.66 8.81 -8.62
CA ALA A 96 -3.38 8.61 -9.31
C ALA A 96 -3.25 7.23 -10.00
N GLY A 97 -4.36 6.49 -10.13
CA GLY A 97 -4.41 5.19 -10.79
C GLY A 97 -3.90 4.01 -9.95
N TRP A 98 -3.75 4.20 -8.64
CA TRP A 98 -3.43 3.11 -7.73
C TRP A 98 -4.70 2.38 -7.28
N LYS A 99 -4.56 1.10 -7.01
CA LYS A 99 -5.59 0.26 -6.40
C LYS A 99 -5.13 -0.20 -5.03
N LEU A 100 -6.02 -0.18 -4.06
CA LEU A 100 -5.74 -0.83 -2.78
C LEU A 100 -5.74 -2.34 -3.04
N ASN A 101 -4.55 -2.93 -3.05
CA ASN A 101 -4.39 -4.33 -3.45
C ASN A 101 -4.69 -5.27 -2.29
N ASP A 102 -4.24 -4.94 -1.08
CA ASP A 102 -4.37 -5.81 0.08
C ASP A 102 -4.37 -5.01 1.39
N VAL A 103 -5.11 -5.49 2.39
CA VAL A 103 -5.08 -4.97 3.76
C VAL A 103 -4.78 -6.13 4.70
N ILE A 104 -3.57 -6.15 5.23
CA ILE A 104 -3.06 -7.21 6.08
C ILE A 104 -3.16 -6.75 7.53
N ARG A 105 -3.93 -7.49 8.35
CA ARG A 105 -4.10 -7.22 9.77
C ARG A 105 -3.41 -8.30 10.57
N VAL A 106 -2.51 -7.89 11.45
CA VAL A 106 -1.74 -8.79 12.32
C VAL A 106 -1.99 -8.39 13.77
N PRO A 107 -2.75 -9.17 14.53
CA PRO A 107 -2.94 -8.93 15.95
C PRO A 107 -1.64 -9.14 16.73
N ASN A 108 -1.46 -8.36 17.80
CA ASN A 108 -0.33 -8.53 18.72
C ASN A 108 -0.70 -9.55 19.79
N ALA A 109 0.04 -10.64 19.90
CA ALA A 109 -0.22 -11.69 20.90
C ALA A 109 -0.04 -11.19 22.34
N ALA A 110 0.90 -10.27 22.57
CA ALA A 110 1.15 -9.68 23.88
C ALA A 110 0.17 -8.52 24.23
N CYS A 111 -0.52 -7.98 23.21
CA CYS A 111 -1.46 -6.86 23.37
C CYS A 111 -2.66 -7.05 22.44
N PRO A 112 -3.70 -7.84 22.83
CA PRO A 112 -4.82 -8.18 21.95
C PRO A 112 -5.66 -6.98 21.48
N SER A 113 -5.57 -5.84 22.18
CA SER A 113 -6.22 -4.58 21.77
C SER A 113 -5.47 -3.83 20.68
N GLN A 114 -4.28 -4.30 20.25
CA GLN A 114 -3.41 -3.67 19.26
C GLN A 114 -3.19 -4.59 18.06
N GLN A 115 -3.24 -4.01 16.89
CA GLN A 115 -2.91 -4.72 15.65
C GLN A 115 -2.07 -3.85 14.70
N ALA A 116 -1.18 -4.46 13.98
CA ALA A 116 -0.52 -3.85 12.84
C ALA A 116 -1.42 -4.00 11.60
N VAL A 117 -1.57 -2.91 10.84
CA VAL A 117 -2.34 -2.88 9.60
C VAL A 117 -1.44 -2.41 8.48
N VAL A 118 -1.12 -3.33 7.56
CA VAL A 118 -0.29 -3.02 6.39
C VAL A 118 -1.18 -2.94 5.16
N ARG A 119 -1.28 -1.74 4.58
CA ARG A 119 -2.01 -1.48 3.34
C ARG A 119 -1.05 -1.56 2.16
N VAL A 120 -1.27 -2.51 1.28
CA VAL A 120 -0.48 -2.68 0.06
C VAL A 120 -1.24 -2.10 -1.11
N TRP A 121 -0.61 -1.18 -1.82
CA TRP A 121 -1.13 -0.54 -3.01
C TRP A 121 -0.43 -1.07 -4.25
N ARG A 122 -1.16 -1.16 -5.36
CA ARG A 122 -0.68 -1.61 -6.66
C ARG A 122 -1.07 -0.60 -7.75
N LYS A 123 -0.10 -0.14 -8.51
CA LYS A 123 -0.34 0.61 -9.74
C LYS A 123 -0.07 -0.30 -10.93
N PRO A 124 -1.09 -0.65 -11.73
CA PRO A 124 -0.91 -1.48 -12.92
C PRO A 124 0.09 -0.85 -13.88
N GLY A 125 0.99 -1.65 -14.42
CA GLY A 125 1.84 -1.25 -15.52
C GLY A 125 1.14 -1.46 -16.86
N SER A 126 1.68 -0.86 -17.92
CA SER A 126 1.24 -1.07 -19.29
C SER A 126 1.98 -2.23 -19.99
N ALA A 127 2.98 -2.84 -19.30
CA ALA A 127 3.71 -4.00 -19.84
C ALA A 127 2.75 -5.20 -19.90
N ALA A 128 2.42 -5.64 -21.11
CA ALA A 128 1.79 -6.92 -21.30
C ALA A 128 2.76 -8.04 -20.88
N PRO A 129 2.28 -9.09 -20.18
CA PRO A 129 3.12 -10.27 -19.96
C PRO A 129 3.55 -10.84 -21.34
N PRO A 130 4.79 -11.32 -21.47
CA PRO A 130 5.23 -11.92 -22.72
C PRO A 130 4.32 -13.13 -23.04
N PRO A 131 3.98 -13.36 -24.32
CA PRO A 131 3.19 -14.51 -24.73
C PRO A 131 3.88 -15.82 -24.32
N LEU A 132 3.10 -16.83 -23.98
CA LEU A 132 3.63 -18.15 -23.70
C LEU A 132 3.97 -18.84 -25.02
N ASP A 133 5.11 -19.55 -25.05
CA ASP A 133 5.48 -20.42 -26.17
C ASP A 133 4.65 -21.74 -26.15
N GLY A 134 4.88 -22.60 -27.16
CA GLY A 134 4.19 -23.88 -27.25
C GLY A 134 4.45 -24.85 -26.10
N GLN A 135 5.43 -24.56 -25.24
CA GLN A 135 5.74 -25.30 -24.01
C GLN A 135 5.18 -24.62 -22.75
N GLY A 136 4.36 -23.56 -22.91
CA GLY A 136 3.77 -22.81 -21.80
C GLY A 136 4.76 -21.95 -21.05
N GLN A 137 5.92 -21.62 -21.65
CA GLN A 137 6.96 -20.78 -21.05
C GLN A 137 7.02 -19.42 -21.76
N SER A 138 7.25 -18.36 -20.99
CA SER A 138 7.51 -17.06 -21.58
C SER A 138 9.02 -16.90 -21.81
N ARG A 139 9.43 -16.80 -23.08
CA ARG A 139 10.81 -16.53 -23.47
C ARG A 139 10.92 -15.10 -23.96
N ILE A 140 11.81 -14.34 -23.35
CA ILE A 140 12.19 -13.01 -23.85
C ILE A 140 13.43 -13.21 -24.70
N TYR A 141 13.27 -13.09 -26.02
CA TYR A 141 14.43 -13.09 -26.91
C TYR A 141 15.17 -11.77 -26.78
N LEU A 142 16.48 -11.85 -26.59
CA LEU A 142 17.36 -10.68 -26.41
C LEU A 142 17.26 -9.68 -27.56
N GLN A 143 16.96 -10.16 -28.78
CA GLN A 143 16.78 -9.34 -29.96
C GLN A 143 15.48 -8.51 -29.90
N ASP A 144 14.38 -9.10 -29.43
CA ASP A 144 13.10 -8.39 -29.27
C ASP A 144 13.20 -7.34 -28.17
N ALA A 145 13.90 -7.66 -27.09
CA ALA A 145 14.18 -6.72 -26.01
C ALA A 145 15.05 -5.53 -26.48
N LYS A 146 16.01 -5.76 -27.38
CA LYS A 146 16.84 -4.69 -27.96
C LYS A 146 16.05 -3.81 -28.95
N GLN A 147 15.16 -4.39 -29.73
CA GLN A 147 14.30 -3.63 -30.65
C GLN A 147 13.28 -2.78 -29.88
N GLN A 148 12.71 -3.32 -28.79
CA GLN A 148 11.81 -2.57 -27.90
C GLN A 148 12.52 -1.46 -27.11
N ALA A 149 13.77 -1.66 -26.74
CA ALA A 149 14.60 -0.64 -26.08
C ALA A 149 14.99 0.51 -27.02
N GLY A 150 15.06 0.28 -28.34
CA GLY A 150 15.37 1.30 -29.34
C GLY A 150 14.26 2.33 -29.54
N THR A 151 13.04 2.06 -29.08
CA THR A 151 11.90 2.99 -29.04
C THR A 151 11.68 3.54 -27.62
N ALA A 152 12.71 4.15 -27.05
CA ALA A 152 12.75 4.64 -25.67
C ALA A 152 11.61 5.61 -25.26
N ALA A 153 10.83 6.11 -26.22
CA ALA A 153 9.68 6.99 -25.94
C ALA A 153 8.45 6.26 -25.37
N GLN A 154 8.42 4.92 -25.39
CA GLN A 154 7.26 4.11 -24.95
C GLN A 154 7.66 2.82 -24.22
N ALA A 155 8.71 2.85 -23.41
CA ALA A 155 9.00 1.70 -22.56
C ALA A 155 7.78 1.40 -21.67
N PRO A 156 7.21 0.17 -21.75
CA PRO A 156 6.03 -0.16 -20.97
C PRO A 156 6.32 0.05 -19.49
N SER A 157 5.44 0.77 -18.81
CA SER A 157 5.60 1.01 -17.39
C SER A 157 5.43 -0.29 -16.60
N LEU A 158 6.37 -0.60 -15.72
CA LEU A 158 6.25 -1.74 -14.84
C LEU A 158 5.15 -1.51 -13.80
N THR A 159 4.54 -2.60 -13.38
CA THR A 159 3.65 -2.58 -12.20
C THR A 159 4.43 -2.12 -10.96
N LEU A 160 3.84 -1.19 -10.21
CA LEU A 160 4.42 -0.69 -8.98
C LEU A 160 3.62 -1.20 -7.77
N PHE A 161 4.34 -1.50 -6.69
CA PHE A 161 3.78 -1.78 -5.38
C PHE A 161 4.33 -0.79 -4.37
N ALA A 162 3.50 -0.38 -3.42
CA ALA A 162 3.89 0.42 -2.27
C ALA A 162 3.12 -0.07 -1.05
N ALA A 163 3.68 0.07 0.15
CA ALA A 163 2.97 -0.30 1.37
C ALA A 163 3.06 0.79 2.42
N LYS A 164 2.00 0.91 3.21
CA LYS A 164 1.92 1.76 4.39
C LYS A 164 1.60 0.92 5.60
N LEU A 165 2.26 1.21 6.70
CA LEU A 165 1.99 0.63 8.01
C LEU A 165 1.27 1.64 8.89
N ASP A 166 0.19 1.20 9.51
CA ASP A 166 -0.45 1.86 10.63
C ASP A 166 -0.55 0.85 11.79
N VAL A 167 -0.51 1.33 13.03
CA VAL A 167 -0.80 0.50 14.20
C VAL A 167 -2.10 1.00 14.80
N GLU A 168 -3.10 0.13 14.80
CA GLU A 168 -4.45 0.43 15.26
C GLU A 168 -4.69 -0.17 16.66
N GLY A 169 -5.61 0.45 17.42
CA GLY A 169 -5.98 0.01 18.75
C GLY A 169 -5.21 0.69 19.87
N LYS A 170 -5.46 0.24 21.10
CA LYS A 170 -4.83 0.82 22.29
C LYS A 170 -3.56 0.08 22.65
N ALA A 171 -2.49 0.82 22.95
CA ALA A 171 -1.29 0.23 23.52
C ALA A 171 -1.61 -0.40 24.89
N CYS A 172 -1.12 -1.61 25.11
CA CYS A 172 -1.15 -2.22 26.45
C CYS A 172 -0.08 -1.57 27.34
N ARG A 173 -0.41 -1.44 28.60
CA ARG A 173 0.51 -0.94 29.64
C ARG A 173 1.37 -2.08 30.18
#